data_f151072913c53c5b29baf9df8950bc2b
#
_entry.id   f151072913c53c5b29baf9df8950bc2b
#
_cell.length_a   1.000
_cell.length_b   1.000
_cell.length_c   1.000
_cell.angle_alpha   90.00
_cell.angle_beta   90.00
_cell.angle_gamma   90.00
#
_symmetry.space_group_name_H-M   'P 1'
#
loop_
_entity.id
_entity.type
_entity.pdbx_description
1 polymer ?
#
loop_
_entity_poly.entity_id
_entity_poly.type
_entity_poly.pdbx_seq_one_letter_code
_entity_poly.pdbx_strand_id
1 'polypeptide(L)'
;THDQEEALSFADRLGVMRGGEILQVGTPEEVYLRPKTPFVAQFLGRTNLLPGEGRGRYAETCLGRVPLAEAREGPLLLSLRPEALRLTPPGQGPQGEVVARESKGHDLSYRVRLDGLQPEREVLVQEGPTCPFKVGDRVGLEVVGEGVALEGTPPAPVRQEA
;
A
#
# COMPACT_ATOMS: atom_id res chain seq x y z
N THR A 1 -9.68 12.33 4.44
CA THR A 1 -10.88 12.84 5.10
C THR A 1 -12.11 12.33 4.38
N HIS A 2 -13.24 12.56 4.96
CA HIS A 2 -14.47 12.13 4.29
C HIS A 2 -14.75 12.95 3.04
N ASP A 3 -14.16 14.14 2.92
CA ASP A 3 -14.28 14.91 1.69
C ASP A 3 -13.66 14.18 0.52
N GLN A 4 -12.54 13.51 0.76
CA GLN A 4 -11.89 12.72 -0.27
C GLN A 4 -12.75 11.52 -0.66
N GLU A 5 -13.37 10.91 0.32
CA GLU A 5 -14.25 9.77 0.05
C GLU A 5 -15.47 10.20 -0.74
N GLU A 6 -16.01 11.36 -0.42
CA GLU A 6 -17.14 11.86 -1.18
C GLU A 6 -16.75 12.14 -2.63
N ALA A 7 -15.57 12.72 -2.84
CA ALA A 7 -15.10 12.97 -4.18
C ALA A 7 -14.98 11.68 -4.97
N LEU A 8 -14.44 10.64 -4.32
CA LEU A 8 -14.30 9.35 -4.98
C LEU A 8 -15.64 8.73 -5.31
N SER A 9 -16.66 9.00 -4.50
CA SER A 9 -17.96 8.37 -4.70
C SER A 9 -18.81 9.04 -5.76
N PHE A 10 -18.69 10.34 -5.93
CA PHE A 10 -19.64 11.08 -6.76
C PHE A 10 -19.05 11.77 -7.99
N ALA A 11 -17.76 11.93 -8.05
CA ALA A 11 -17.17 12.66 -9.16
C ALA A 11 -17.06 11.78 -10.40
N ASP A 12 -17.28 12.38 -11.58
CA ASP A 12 -17.00 11.70 -12.84
C ASP A 12 -15.52 11.76 -13.13
N ARG A 13 -14.88 12.86 -12.80
CA ARG A 13 -13.44 13.01 -12.94
C ARG A 13 -12.92 13.73 -11.71
N LEU A 14 -11.71 13.40 -11.35
CA LEU A 14 -11.08 13.89 -10.15
C LEU A 14 -9.71 14.45 -10.48
N GLY A 15 -9.42 15.62 -9.97
CA GLY A 15 -8.09 16.20 -10.10
C GLY A 15 -7.47 16.34 -8.73
N VAL A 16 -6.23 15.94 -8.58
CA VAL A 16 -5.50 16.10 -7.32
C VAL A 16 -4.51 17.23 -7.51
N MET A 17 -4.60 18.23 -6.65
CA MET A 17 -3.77 19.44 -6.76
C MET A 17 -2.87 19.58 -5.55
N ARG A 18 -1.74 20.20 -5.76
CA ARG A 18 -0.83 20.54 -4.69
C ARG A 18 -0.05 21.77 -5.11
N GLY A 19 -0.07 22.80 -4.26
CA GLY A 19 0.69 24.02 -4.53
C GLY A 19 0.30 24.71 -5.81
N GLY A 20 -0.98 24.61 -6.20
CA GLY A 20 -1.46 25.25 -7.41
C GLY A 20 -1.27 24.44 -8.68
N GLU A 21 -0.64 23.28 -8.58
CA GLU A 21 -0.45 22.40 -9.74
C GLU A 21 -1.38 21.23 -9.70
N ILE A 22 -1.85 20.82 -10.87
CA ILE A 22 -2.64 19.60 -10.98
C ILE A 22 -1.66 18.46 -11.18
N LEU A 23 -1.64 17.54 -10.22
CA LEU A 23 -0.71 16.42 -10.24
C LEU A 23 -1.25 15.24 -11.04
N GLN A 24 -2.56 15.05 -11.02
CA GLN A 24 -3.16 13.93 -11.73
C GLN A 24 -4.64 14.18 -11.92
N VAL A 25 -5.16 13.77 -13.06
CA VAL A 25 -6.58 13.85 -13.36
C VAL A 25 -7.01 12.51 -13.94
N GLY A 26 -8.18 12.04 -13.56
CA GLY A 26 -8.72 10.80 -14.08
C GLY A 26 -10.05 10.50 -13.44
N THR A 27 -10.59 9.33 -13.72
CA THR A 27 -11.77 8.88 -13.01
C THR A 27 -11.34 8.60 -11.57
N PRO A 28 -12.27 8.63 -10.62
CA PRO A 28 -11.92 8.30 -9.23
C PRO A 28 -11.21 6.96 -9.12
N GLU A 29 -11.68 5.97 -9.86
CA GLU A 29 -11.09 4.66 -9.80
C GLU A 29 -9.66 4.66 -10.34
N GLU A 30 -9.44 5.34 -11.46
CA GLU A 30 -8.08 5.42 -12.03
C GLU A 30 -7.11 6.08 -11.08
N VAL A 31 -7.53 7.19 -10.48
CA VAL A 31 -6.62 7.94 -9.61
C VAL A 31 -6.31 7.14 -8.33
N TYR A 32 -7.30 6.44 -7.82
CA TYR A 32 -7.10 5.60 -6.64
C TYR A 32 -6.23 4.37 -6.93
N LEU A 33 -6.52 3.68 -8.02
CA LEU A 33 -5.84 2.44 -8.33
C LEU A 33 -4.49 2.64 -9.01
N ARG A 34 -4.31 3.76 -9.68
CA ARG A 34 -3.09 4.05 -10.40
C ARG A 34 -2.55 5.43 -10.12
N PRO A 35 -2.25 5.71 -8.82
CA PRO A 35 -1.68 7.01 -8.49
C PRO A 35 -0.30 7.14 -9.11
N LYS A 36 0.05 8.35 -9.54
CA LYS A 36 1.34 8.57 -10.18
C LYS A 36 2.44 8.92 -9.20
N THR A 37 2.11 9.58 -8.10
CA THR A 37 3.12 10.07 -7.16
C THR A 37 2.76 9.62 -5.74
N PRO A 38 3.72 9.64 -4.81
CA PRO A 38 3.40 9.32 -3.43
C PRO A 38 2.35 10.23 -2.84
N PHE A 39 2.37 11.52 -3.20
CA PHE A 39 1.38 12.45 -2.69
C PHE A 39 -0.03 12.02 -3.10
N VAL A 40 -0.22 11.70 -4.37
CA VAL A 40 -1.55 11.29 -4.86
C VAL A 40 -1.96 9.99 -4.19
N ALA A 41 -1.04 9.04 -4.07
CA ALA A 41 -1.35 7.75 -3.46
C ALA A 41 -1.86 7.92 -2.03
N GLN A 42 -1.18 8.75 -1.25
CA GLN A 42 -1.55 8.95 0.15
C GLN A 42 -2.75 9.86 0.31
N PHE A 43 -2.91 10.82 -0.59
CA PHE A 43 -4.01 11.77 -0.52
C PHE A 43 -5.36 11.08 -0.63
N LEU A 44 -5.45 10.06 -1.47
CA LEU A 44 -6.73 9.42 -1.74
C LEU A 44 -7.06 8.25 -0.83
N GLY A 45 -6.14 7.84 0.01
CA GLY A 45 -6.43 6.76 0.94
C GLY A 45 -5.16 6.17 1.51
N ARG A 46 -5.35 5.22 2.39
CA ARG A 46 -4.22 4.57 3.03
C ARG A 46 -3.51 3.68 2.02
N THR A 47 -2.20 3.65 2.10
CA THR A 47 -1.42 2.80 1.23
C THR A 47 -0.10 2.47 1.90
N ASN A 48 0.49 1.36 1.47
CA ASN A 48 1.84 1.01 1.88
C ASN A 48 2.78 1.53 0.81
N LEU A 49 3.74 2.37 1.20
CA LEU A 49 4.78 2.84 0.30
C LEU A 49 6.01 2.01 0.57
N LEU A 50 6.43 1.23 -0.42
CA LEU A 50 7.50 0.27 -0.24
C LEU A 50 8.59 0.49 -1.28
N PRO A 51 9.85 0.58 -0.85
CA PRO A 51 10.93 0.58 -1.81
C PRO A 51 11.08 -0.81 -2.40
N GLY A 52 11.46 -0.88 -3.64
CA GLY A 52 11.64 -2.16 -4.29
C GLY A 52 12.55 -2.05 -5.49
N GLU A 53 12.82 -3.20 -6.08
CA GLU A 53 13.63 -3.30 -7.28
C GLU A 53 12.77 -3.92 -8.37
N GLY A 54 12.49 -3.14 -9.41
CA GLY A 54 11.68 -3.63 -10.52
C GLY A 54 12.43 -4.64 -11.36
N ARG A 55 11.73 -5.71 -11.72
CA ARG A 55 12.27 -6.78 -12.54
C ARG A 55 11.28 -7.07 -13.65
N GLY A 56 10.78 -6.06 -14.31
CA GLY A 56 9.78 -6.20 -15.34
C GLY A 56 8.38 -6.20 -14.79
N ARG A 57 7.75 -7.34 -14.73
CA ARG A 57 6.36 -7.42 -14.30
C ARG A 57 6.18 -7.52 -12.80
N TYR A 58 7.24 -7.60 -12.04
CA TYR A 58 7.15 -7.63 -10.59
C TYR A 58 8.29 -6.82 -9.99
N ALA A 59 8.17 -6.49 -8.73
CA ALA A 59 9.23 -5.84 -7.97
C ALA A 59 9.61 -6.72 -6.80
N GLU A 60 10.88 -6.74 -6.46
CA GLU A 60 11.35 -7.41 -5.25
C GLU A 60 11.31 -6.42 -4.11
N THR A 61 10.64 -6.79 -3.04
CA THR A 61 10.41 -5.89 -1.90
C THR A 61 10.58 -6.66 -0.61
N CYS A 62 10.41 -5.97 0.51
CA CYS A 62 10.44 -6.63 1.80
C CYS A 62 9.29 -7.62 1.97
N LEU A 63 8.29 -7.56 1.12
CA LEU A 63 7.18 -8.53 1.13
C LEU A 63 7.38 -9.61 0.08
N GLY A 64 8.57 -9.70 -0.50
CA GLY A 64 8.84 -10.64 -1.56
C GLY A 64 8.47 -10.03 -2.90
N ARG A 65 8.05 -10.86 -3.83
CA ARG A 65 7.70 -10.38 -5.16
C ARG A 65 6.29 -9.79 -5.15
N VAL A 66 6.19 -8.58 -5.67
CA VAL A 66 4.91 -7.90 -5.79
C VAL A 66 4.66 -7.67 -7.27
N PRO A 67 3.57 -8.22 -7.83
CA PRO A 67 3.25 -7.95 -9.23
C PRO A 67 3.03 -6.46 -9.44
N LEU A 68 3.44 -5.97 -10.59
CA LEU A 68 3.30 -4.55 -10.93
C LEU A 68 2.22 -4.36 -11.95
N ALA A 69 1.43 -3.30 -11.79
CA ALA A 69 0.40 -2.97 -12.76
C ALA A 69 1.01 -2.65 -14.12
N GLU A 70 2.20 -2.03 -14.11
CA GLU A 70 2.95 -1.76 -15.34
C GLU A 70 4.38 -2.18 -15.14
N ALA A 71 4.97 -2.75 -16.17
CA ALA A 71 6.34 -3.24 -16.08
C ALA A 71 7.33 -2.12 -15.79
N ARG A 72 8.28 -2.38 -14.94
CA ARG A 72 9.32 -1.42 -14.55
C ARG A 72 10.61 -2.14 -14.23
N GLU A 73 11.72 -1.46 -14.49
CA GLU A 73 13.04 -1.99 -14.18
C GLU A 73 13.73 -1.01 -13.22
N GLY A 74 14.55 -1.54 -12.34
CA GLY A 74 15.42 -0.74 -11.49
C GLY A 74 14.74 -0.31 -10.20
N PRO A 75 15.41 0.57 -9.44
CA PRO A 75 14.88 0.99 -8.15
C PRO A 75 13.57 1.74 -8.31
N LEU A 76 12.64 1.51 -7.40
CA LEU A 76 11.36 2.19 -7.45
C LEU A 76 10.75 2.29 -6.07
N LEU A 77 9.75 3.15 -5.94
CA LEU A 77 8.90 3.21 -4.78
C LEU A 77 7.53 2.78 -5.26
N LEU A 78 6.92 1.82 -4.59
CA LEU A 78 5.62 1.36 -5.04
C LEU A 78 4.55 1.61 -3.98
N SER A 79 3.32 1.77 -4.46
CA SER A 79 2.15 1.91 -3.63
C SER A 79 1.41 0.57 -3.66
N LEU A 80 1.18 -0.02 -2.49
CA LEU A 80 0.45 -1.27 -2.38
C LEU A 80 -0.69 -1.04 -1.41
N ARG A 81 -1.91 -1.08 -1.91
CA ARG A 81 -3.07 -0.80 -1.08
C ARG A 81 -3.26 -1.92 -0.04
N PRO A 82 -3.82 -1.60 1.13
CA PRO A 82 -3.97 -2.61 2.17
C PRO A 82 -4.80 -3.81 1.74
N GLU A 83 -5.76 -3.63 0.85
CA GLU A 83 -6.58 -4.74 0.38
C GLU A 83 -5.84 -5.67 -0.58
N ALA A 84 -4.65 -5.29 -1.02
CA ALA A 84 -3.82 -6.17 -1.83
C ALA A 84 -3.00 -7.14 -0.99
N LEU A 85 -3.16 -7.09 0.32
CA LEU A 85 -2.47 -7.98 1.24
C LEU A 85 -3.47 -8.80 2.02
N ARG A 86 -3.08 -10.01 2.38
CA ARG A 86 -3.86 -10.88 3.25
C ARG A 86 -2.99 -11.40 4.36
N LEU A 87 -3.62 -11.67 5.51
CA LEU A 87 -2.95 -12.30 6.64
C LEU A 87 -3.12 -13.80 6.54
N THR A 88 -2.04 -14.51 6.81
CA THR A 88 -2.03 -15.96 6.81
C THR A 88 -1.38 -16.45 8.09
N PRO A 89 -1.49 -17.73 8.44
CA PRO A 89 -0.69 -18.25 9.53
C PRO A 89 0.80 -18.10 9.21
N PRO A 90 1.65 -17.94 10.20
CA PRO A 90 3.07 -17.79 9.93
C PRO A 90 3.65 -19.03 9.27
N GLY A 91 4.60 -18.83 8.40
CA GLY A 91 5.21 -19.93 7.68
C GLY A 91 6.47 -19.44 7.00
N GLN A 92 6.63 -19.80 5.74
CA GLN A 92 7.75 -19.31 4.96
C GLN A 92 7.35 -17.99 4.35
N GLY A 93 8.26 -17.15 4.05
CA GLY A 93 7.97 -15.87 3.44
C GLY A 93 7.85 -14.77 4.49
N PRO A 94 7.36 -13.60 4.09
CA PRO A 94 7.31 -12.47 5.01
C PRO A 94 6.33 -12.72 6.13
N GLN A 95 6.71 -12.34 7.33
CA GLN A 95 5.84 -12.50 8.48
C GLN A 95 6.13 -11.44 9.51
N GLY A 96 5.25 -11.30 10.48
CA GLY A 96 5.38 -10.30 11.49
C GLY A 96 4.38 -10.47 12.61
N GLU A 97 4.24 -9.42 13.38
CA GLU A 97 3.35 -9.41 14.53
C GLU A 97 2.27 -8.36 14.33
N VAL A 98 1.02 -8.72 14.61
CA VAL A 98 -0.08 -7.76 14.57
C VAL A 98 0.08 -6.79 15.73
N VAL A 99 0.26 -5.51 15.43
CA VAL A 99 0.45 -4.50 16.46
C VAL A 99 -0.78 -3.60 16.63
N ALA A 100 -1.71 -3.62 15.69
CA ALA A 100 -2.96 -2.86 15.83
C ALA A 100 -4.03 -3.51 14.98
N ARG A 101 -5.28 -3.38 15.41
CA ARG A 101 -6.43 -3.92 14.71
C ARG A 101 -7.60 -3.00 14.96
N GLU A 102 -8.27 -2.61 13.90
CA GLU A 102 -9.40 -1.69 14.03
C GLU A 102 -10.57 -2.21 13.21
N SER A 103 -11.73 -2.32 13.83
CA SER A 103 -12.92 -2.76 13.13
C SER A 103 -13.59 -1.55 12.48
N LYS A 104 -13.95 -1.70 11.24
CA LYS A 104 -14.66 -0.66 10.51
C LYS A 104 -16.03 -1.15 10.06
N GLY A 105 -16.64 -1.99 10.85
CA GLY A 105 -17.94 -2.56 10.53
C GLY A 105 -17.77 -3.78 9.66
N HIS A 106 -17.78 -3.59 8.35
CA HIS A 106 -17.66 -4.73 7.44
C HIS A 106 -16.22 -5.08 7.10
N ASP A 107 -15.26 -4.33 7.59
CA ASP A 107 -13.84 -4.58 7.32
C ASP A 107 -13.01 -4.48 8.58
N LEU A 108 -11.87 -5.16 8.59
CA LEU A 108 -10.87 -5.03 9.63
C LEU A 108 -9.60 -4.45 9.03
N SER A 109 -9.05 -3.46 9.70
CA SER A 109 -7.76 -2.89 9.33
C SER A 109 -6.71 -3.37 10.31
N TYR A 110 -5.62 -3.90 9.80
CA TYR A 110 -4.53 -4.40 10.60
C TYR A 110 -3.27 -3.62 10.32
N ARG A 111 -2.46 -3.46 11.36
CA ARG A 111 -1.10 -2.96 11.19
C ARG A 111 -0.18 -4.07 11.67
N VAL A 112 0.76 -4.46 10.83
CA VAL A 112 1.65 -5.58 11.11
C VAL A 112 3.08 -5.10 11.05
N ARG A 113 3.84 -5.34 12.12
CA ARG A 113 5.27 -5.02 12.16
C ARG A 113 6.04 -6.20 11.59
N LEU A 114 6.76 -5.95 10.52
CA LEU A 114 7.47 -6.99 9.81
C LEU A 114 8.72 -7.41 10.56
N ASP A 115 9.02 -8.71 10.53
CA ASP A 115 10.20 -9.24 11.18
C ASP A 115 11.45 -8.93 10.37
N GLY A 116 12.55 -8.76 11.06
CA GLY A 116 13.87 -8.80 10.42
C GLY A 116 14.28 -7.55 9.67
N LEU A 117 13.55 -6.47 9.81
CA LEU A 117 13.88 -5.24 9.11
C LEU A 117 14.47 -4.20 10.05
N GLN A 118 15.48 -3.49 9.55
CA GLN A 118 16.10 -2.41 10.27
C GLN A 118 16.22 -1.23 9.31
N PRO A 119 15.54 -0.10 9.57
CA PRO A 119 14.66 0.12 10.71
C PRO A 119 13.36 -0.66 10.57
N GLU A 120 12.61 -0.73 11.65
CA GLU A 120 11.34 -1.46 11.66
C GLU A 120 10.40 -0.88 10.62
N ARG A 121 9.58 -1.76 10.06
CA ARG A 121 8.58 -1.34 9.09
C ARG A 121 7.25 -2.01 9.40
N GLU A 122 6.20 -1.22 9.31
CA GLU A 122 4.85 -1.72 9.49
C GLU A 122 4.11 -1.63 8.17
N VAL A 123 3.23 -2.58 7.93
CA VAL A 123 2.37 -2.56 6.75
C VAL A 123 0.92 -2.60 7.18
N LEU A 124 0.08 -2.01 6.35
CA LEU A 124 -1.36 -1.98 6.56
C LEU A 124 -2.00 -3.08 5.74
N VAL A 125 -2.91 -3.82 6.36
CA VAL A 125 -3.60 -4.93 5.70
C VAL A 125 -5.10 -4.75 5.95
N GLN A 126 -5.90 -4.97 4.92
CA GLN A 126 -7.34 -4.92 5.07
C GLN A 126 -7.91 -6.30 4.87
N GLU A 127 -8.70 -6.76 5.83
CA GLU A 127 -9.30 -8.08 5.80
C GLU A 127 -10.80 -7.97 6.01
N GLY A 128 -11.50 -9.05 5.70
CA GLY A 128 -12.93 -9.09 5.95
C GLY A 128 -13.24 -9.24 7.44
N PRO A 129 -14.51 -9.13 7.81
CA PRO A 129 -14.89 -9.05 9.22
C PRO A 129 -14.71 -10.32 10.01
N THR A 130 -14.47 -11.44 9.35
CA THR A 130 -14.32 -12.72 10.05
C THR A 130 -12.86 -13.12 10.22
N CYS A 131 -11.91 -12.26 9.86
CA CYS A 131 -10.50 -12.58 10.02
C CYS A 131 -10.20 -12.79 11.50
N PRO A 132 -9.60 -13.91 11.88
CA PRO A 132 -9.46 -14.29 13.30
C PRO A 132 -8.26 -13.70 14.03
N PHE A 133 -7.35 -13.08 13.36
CA PHE A 133 -6.11 -12.65 14.00
C PHE A 133 -6.35 -11.46 14.92
N LYS A 134 -5.59 -11.41 16.00
CA LYS A 134 -5.71 -10.38 17.04
C LYS A 134 -4.36 -9.74 17.30
N VAL A 135 -4.37 -8.62 17.99
CA VAL A 135 -3.14 -7.95 18.38
C VAL A 135 -2.26 -8.93 19.15
N GLY A 136 -1.00 -8.97 18.79
CA GLY A 136 -0.04 -9.88 19.38
C GLY A 136 0.16 -11.17 18.62
N ASP A 137 -0.74 -11.49 17.69
CA ASP A 137 -0.61 -12.74 16.93
C ASP A 137 0.52 -12.63 15.92
N ARG A 138 1.15 -13.79 15.68
CA ARG A 138 2.13 -13.92 14.61
C ARG A 138 1.39 -14.27 13.34
N VAL A 139 1.72 -13.60 12.26
CA VAL A 139 1.03 -13.79 10.99
C VAL A 139 2.03 -13.81 9.85
N GLY A 140 1.65 -14.45 8.76
CA GLY A 140 2.33 -14.32 7.48
C GLY A 140 1.60 -13.32 6.63
N LEU A 141 2.25 -12.87 5.57
CA LEU A 141 1.68 -11.88 4.67
C LEU A 141 1.72 -12.41 3.26
N GLU A 142 0.59 -12.32 2.59
CA GLU A 142 0.47 -12.77 1.21
C GLU A 142 0.03 -11.60 0.35
N VAL A 143 0.74 -11.37 -0.75
CA VAL A 143 0.37 -10.34 -1.70
C VAL A 143 -0.62 -10.95 -2.68
N VAL A 144 -1.83 -10.38 -2.71
CA VAL A 144 -2.90 -10.90 -3.58
C VAL A 144 -3.31 -9.91 -4.66
N GLY A 145 -2.72 -8.73 -4.66
CA GLY A 145 -3.02 -7.72 -5.66
C GLY A 145 -1.76 -7.19 -6.29
N GLU A 146 -1.88 -6.09 -7.01
CA GLU A 146 -0.76 -5.49 -7.72
C GLU A 146 -0.32 -4.20 -7.04
N GLY A 147 0.97 -3.92 -7.14
CA GLY A 147 1.52 -2.65 -6.72
C GLY A 147 1.67 -1.71 -7.90
N VAL A 148 1.74 -0.42 -7.61
CA VAL A 148 1.90 0.60 -8.63
C VAL A 148 3.22 1.33 -8.38
N ALA A 149 4.09 1.32 -9.38
CA ALA A 149 5.34 2.07 -9.29
C ALA A 149 5.03 3.55 -9.42
N LEU A 150 5.56 4.35 -8.51
CA LEU A 150 5.25 5.77 -8.45
C LEU A 150 6.33 6.58 -9.14
N GLU A 151 5.94 7.70 -9.69
CA GLU A 151 6.88 8.63 -10.29
C GLU A 151 7.45 9.52 -9.20
N GLY A 152 8.56 10.12 -9.49
CA GLY A 152 9.19 11.01 -8.57
C GLY A 152 10.43 10.38 -8.00
N THR A 153 10.88 10.92 -6.94
CA THR A 153 12.08 10.54 -6.41
C THR A 153 12.08 9.23 -5.78
N PRO A 154 12.96 8.46 -6.13
CA PRO A 154 13.02 7.22 -5.53
C PRO A 154 13.59 7.40 -4.25
N PRO A 155 13.43 6.68 -3.52
CA PRO A 155 13.74 6.71 -2.33
C PRO A 155 14.92 6.60 -1.88
N ALA A 156 15.43 7.24 -1.88
CA ALA A 156 16.43 7.18 -1.37
C ALA A 156 16.17 6.86 -0.17
N PRO A 157 16.02 6.67 0.17
CA PRO A 157 15.83 6.32 1.05
C PRO A 157 15.04 6.28 1.81
N VAL A 158 14.86 6.24 1.74
CA VAL A 158 14.13 6.01 2.29
C VAL A 158 13.97 6.41 3.47
N ARG A 159 14.34 7.00 3.71
CA ARG A 159 14.28 7.42 4.78
C ARG A 159 13.10 7.72 5.10
N GLN A 160 12.48 7.52 4.94
CA GLN A 160 11.49 7.69 5.22
C GLN A 160 11.02 7.41 6.12
N GLU A 161 11.07 7.37 6.56
CA GLU A 161 10.74 7.15 7.33
C GLU A 161 10.04 7.37 7.74
N ALA A 162 9.77 7.51 7.73
CA ALA A 162 9.20 7.57 8.23
C ALA A 162 8.60 7.60 8.56
#